data_7f3f8833ccb385f6cd3b2f3089564ab4
#
_entry.id   7f3f8833ccb385f6cd3b2f3089564ab4
#
_cell.length_a   1.000
_cell.length_b   1.000
_cell.length_c   1.000
_cell.angle_alpha   90.00
_cell.angle_beta   90.00
_cell.angle_gamma   90.00
#
_symmetry.space_group_name_H-M   'P 1'
#
loop_
_entity.id
_entity.type
_entity.pdbx_description
1 polymer ?
#
loop_
_entity_poly.entity_id
_entity_poly.type
_entity_poly.pdbx_seq_one_letter_code
_entity_poly.pdbx_strand_id
1 'polypeptide(L)'
;LFTLAPYMLIGGGVFVVPDGPLNMFLALSALALIRAFSSNETKDWAATGLWLAFAMACKYQAGLFPVSVLAYLLLTKGEWRRLLTSGPWIAALIGLLGLTPVILWNIQNDWASLAFHTGRVGPSFQPANFAQMLLGQAIYLVPATFVFGTVALWQATRRDATLTTRLLAWIAIGPI
;
A
#
# COMPACT_ATOMS: atom_id res chain seq x y z
N LEU A 1 14.17 7.24 -10.45
CA LEU A 1 13.98 8.12 -9.29
C LEU A 1 13.92 7.33 -7.98
N PHE A 2 13.18 6.21 -7.93
CA PHE A 2 13.09 5.35 -6.73
C PHE A 2 14.46 4.87 -6.24
N THR A 3 15.33 4.42 -7.17
CA THR A 3 16.70 3.94 -6.85
C THR A 3 17.68 5.06 -6.51
N LEU A 4 17.33 6.32 -6.78
CA LEU A 4 18.19 7.47 -6.46
C LEU A 4 17.95 8.03 -5.05
N ALA A 5 16.86 7.63 -4.38
CA ALA A 5 16.67 7.98 -2.97
C ALA A 5 17.63 7.14 -2.12
N PRO A 6 18.54 7.75 -1.32
CA PRO A 6 19.55 7.02 -0.55
C PRO A 6 18.95 5.96 0.36
N TYR A 7 17.81 6.22 0.96
CA TYR A 7 17.10 5.26 1.79
C TYR A 7 16.65 4.03 0.99
N MET A 8 16.12 4.22 -0.22
CA MET A 8 15.64 3.13 -1.07
C MET A 8 16.79 2.31 -1.65
N LEU A 9 17.91 2.97 -1.96
CA LEU A 9 19.13 2.29 -2.44
C LEU A 9 19.76 1.45 -1.31
N ILE A 10 19.96 2.04 -0.14
CA ILE A 10 20.64 1.40 0.98
C ILE A 10 19.69 0.47 1.72
N GLY A 11 18.51 0.94 2.12
CA GLY A 11 17.54 0.18 2.92
C GLY A 11 16.87 -0.95 2.14
N GLY A 12 16.56 -0.76 0.87
CA GLY A 12 15.88 -1.76 0.05
C GLY A 12 16.79 -2.58 -0.86
N GLY A 13 17.98 -2.07 -1.17
CA GLY A 13 18.92 -2.70 -2.12
C GLY A 13 20.14 -3.39 -1.49
N VAL A 14 20.62 -2.90 -0.35
CA VAL A 14 21.82 -3.41 0.31
C VAL A 14 21.48 -4.25 1.55
N PHE A 15 20.56 -3.80 2.37
CA PHE A 15 20.10 -4.57 3.51
C PHE A 15 19.06 -5.62 3.10
N VAL A 16 19.21 -6.84 3.59
CA VAL A 16 18.24 -7.94 3.42
C VAL A 16 17.05 -7.67 4.35
N VAL A 17 16.24 -6.69 3.99
CA VAL A 17 14.99 -6.36 4.69
C VAL A 17 13.78 -6.68 3.81
N PRO A 18 12.63 -7.02 4.39
CA PRO A 18 11.43 -7.40 3.62
C PRO A 18 10.83 -6.25 2.79
N ASP A 19 11.33 -5.02 2.97
CA ASP A 19 10.80 -3.83 2.28
C ASP A 19 11.10 -3.81 0.77
N GLY A 20 12.21 -4.38 0.31
CA GLY A 20 12.53 -4.51 -1.10
C GLY A 20 11.52 -5.36 -1.86
N PRO A 21 11.34 -6.63 -1.50
CA PRO A 21 10.30 -7.50 -2.07
C PRO A 21 8.89 -6.96 -1.87
N LEU A 22 8.58 -6.39 -0.70
CA LEU A 22 7.29 -5.73 -0.43
C LEU A 22 6.96 -4.67 -1.48
N ASN A 23 7.87 -3.72 -1.71
CA ASN A 23 7.66 -2.63 -2.66
C ASN A 23 7.52 -3.15 -4.10
N MET A 24 8.27 -4.17 -4.48
CA MET A 24 8.15 -4.82 -5.78
C MET A 24 6.76 -5.42 -5.96
N PHE A 25 6.28 -6.20 -4.99
CA PHE A 25 4.97 -6.85 -5.08
C PHE A 25 3.82 -5.85 -5.01
N LEU A 26 3.93 -4.78 -4.22
CA LEU A 26 2.95 -3.69 -4.21
C LEU A 26 2.89 -2.95 -5.57
N ALA A 27 4.04 -2.70 -6.21
CA ALA A 27 4.07 -2.10 -7.53
C ALA A 27 3.44 -3.01 -8.59
N LEU A 28 3.72 -4.32 -8.56
CA LEU A 28 3.09 -5.30 -9.45
C LEU A 28 1.57 -5.40 -9.20
N SER A 29 1.14 -5.36 -7.93
CA SER A 29 -0.28 -5.33 -7.58
C SER A 29 -0.96 -4.07 -8.11
N ALA A 30 -0.31 -2.89 -7.98
CA ALA A 30 -0.84 -1.63 -8.52
C ALA A 30 -0.96 -1.65 -10.05
N LEU A 31 0.04 -2.19 -10.75
CA LEU A 31 -0.02 -2.35 -12.21
C LEU A 31 -1.14 -3.30 -12.65
N ALA A 32 -1.31 -4.44 -11.96
CA ALA A 32 -2.39 -5.38 -12.22
C ALA A 32 -3.76 -4.73 -11.94
N LEU A 33 -3.88 -3.96 -10.85
CA LEU A 33 -5.09 -3.23 -10.49
C LEU A 33 -5.49 -2.21 -11.56
N ILE A 34 -4.54 -1.43 -12.08
CA ILE A 34 -4.80 -0.48 -13.18
C ILE A 34 -5.35 -1.22 -14.41
N ARG A 35 -4.79 -2.38 -14.75
CA ARG A 35 -5.31 -3.22 -15.84
C ARG A 35 -6.71 -3.72 -15.53
N ALA A 36 -6.95 -4.22 -14.32
CA ALA A 36 -8.25 -4.70 -13.86
C ALA A 36 -9.33 -3.61 -13.93
N PHE A 37 -8.99 -2.36 -13.61
CA PHE A 37 -9.90 -1.23 -13.75
C PHE A 37 -10.23 -0.88 -15.20
N SER A 38 -9.33 -1.15 -16.13
CA SER A 38 -9.50 -0.87 -17.56
C SER A 38 -10.19 -2.03 -18.30
N SER A 39 -9.76 -3.27 -18.05
CA SER A 39 -10.26 -4.47 -18.75
C SER A 39 -11.51 -5.07 -18.10
N ASN A 40 -11.64 -4.93 -16.77
CA ASN A 40 -12.58 -5.62 -15.90
C ASN A 40 -12.52 -7.17 -16.04
N GLU A 41 -11.39 -7.71 -16.51
CA GLU A 41 -11.22 -9.14 -16.65
C GLU A 41 -10.84 -9.80 -15.32
N THR A 42 -11.40 -10.98 -15.04
CA THR A 42 -11.15 -11.76 -13.82
C THR A 42 -9.67 -12.07 -13.63
N LYS A 43 -8.92 -12.32 -14.70
CA LYS A 43 -7.48 -12.61 -14.64
C LYS A 43 -6.67 -11.43 -14.07
N ASP A 44 -7.04 -10.19 -14.41
CA ASP A 44 -6.34 -8.99 -13.93
C ASP A 44 -6.63 -8.75 -12.45
N TRP A 45 -7.88 -8.99 -12.02
CA TRP A 45 -8.24 -8.98 -10.60
C TRP A 45 -7.53 -10.09 -9.81
N ALA A 46 -7.45 -11.30 -10.36
CA ALA A 46 -6.72 -12.41 -9.75
C ALA A 46 -5.22 -12.11 -9.64
N ALA A 47 -4.61 -11.52 -10.67
CA ALA A 47 -3.22 -11.07 -10.64
C ALA A 47 -2.99 -9.98 -9.58
N THR A 48 -3.92 -9.03 -9.44
CA THR A 48 -3.87 -8.02 -8.37
C THR A 48 -3.82 -8.69 -7.00
N GLY A 49 -4.72 -9.64 -6.74
CA GLY A 49 -4.76 -10.38 -5.48
C GLY A 49 -3.51 -11.22 -5.25
N LEU A 50 -2.97 -11.87 -6.29
CA LEU A 50 -1.78 -12.70 -6.20
C LEU A 50 -0.55 -11.88 -5.77
N TRP A 51 -0.30 -10.75 -6.42
CA TRP A 51 0.81 -9.87 -6.05
C TRP A 51 0.61 -9.26 -4.67
N LEU A 52 -0.63 -8.92 -4.31
CA LEU A 52 -0.97 -8.47 -2.96
C LEU A 52 -0.71 -9.55 -1.91
N ALA A 53 -1.01 -10.82 -2.19
CA ALA A 53 -0.73 -11.93 -1.30
C ALA A 53 0.76 -12.06 -1.00
N PHE A 54 1.62 -11.96 -2.03
CA PHE A 54 3.08 -11.94 -1.82
C PHE A 54 3.54 -10.72 -1.03
N ALA A 55 2.96 -9.54 -1.27
CA ALA A 55 3.25 -8.35 -0.49
C ALA A 55 2.87 -8.53 0.99
N MET A 56 1.70 -9.08 1.28
CA MET A 56 1.24 -9.37 2.65
C MET A 56 2.08 -10.43 3.35
N ALA A 57 2.58 -11.42 2.61
CA ALA A 57 3.52 -12.42 3.14
C ALA A 57 4.87 -11.80 3.52
N CYS A 58 5.32 -10.74 2.80
CA CYS A 58 6.51 -10.00 3.19
C CYS A 58 6.28 -9.16 4.45
N LYS A 59 5.13 -8.44 4.51
CA LYS A 59 4.81 -7.55 5.62
C LYS A 59 3.31 -7.27 5.64
N TYR A 60 2.64 -7.58 6.76
CA TYR A 60 1.18 -7.40 6.86
C TYR A 60 0.71 -5.94 6.71
N GLN A 61 1.62 -4.95 6.83
CA GLN A 61 1.34 -3.54 6.50
C GLN A 61 0.89 -3.34 5.04
N ALA A 62 1.20 -4.30 4.13
CA ALA A 62 0.64 -4.32 2.78
C ALA A 62 -0.90 -4.31 2.77
N GLY A 63 -1.55 -4.68 3.88
CA GLY A 63 -3.00 -4.56 4.06
C GLY A 63 -3.55 -3.14 3.94
N LEU A 64 -2.72 -2.12 4.08
CA LEU A 64 -3.13 -0.73 3.81
C LEU A 64 -3.46 -0.49 2.33
N PHE A 65 -2.84 -1.26 1.41
CA PHE A 65 -3.13 -1.17 -0.01
C PHE A 65 -4.62 -1.45 -0.35
N PRO A 66 -5.21 -2.60 0.01
CA PRO A 66 -6.62 -2.85 -0.26
C PRO A 66 -7.55 -1.91 0.51
N VAL A 67 -7.16 -1.44 1.70
CA VAL A 67 -7.91 -0.41 2.44
C VAL A 67 -7.98 0.89 1.65
N SER A 68 -6.87 1.34 1.06
CA SER A 68 -6.81 2.54 0.22
C SER A 68 -7.64 2.38 -1.06
N VAL A 69 -7.59 1.19 -1.69
CA VAL A 69 -8.42 0.88 -2.86
C VAL A 69 -9.91 0.89 -2.50
N LEU A 70 -10.28 0.31 -1.37
CA LEU A 70 -11.66 0.34 -0.88
C LEU A 70 -12.12 1.77 -0.60
N ALA A 71 -11.30 2.59 0.05
CA ALA A 71 -11.59 3.99 0.29
C ALA A 71 -11.78 4.74 -1.04
N TYR A 72 -10.93 4.52 -2.04
CA TYR A 72 -11.09 5.06 -3.38
C TYR A 72 -12.45 4.68 -3.99
N LEU A 73 -12.82 3.41 -3.95
CA LEU A 73 -14.08 2.90 -4.50
C LEU A 73 -15.31 3.51 -3.82
N LEU A 74 -15.25 3.71 -2.51
CA LEU A 74 -16.38 4.25 -1.73
C LEU A 74 -16.50 5.77 -1.86
N LEU A 75 -15.38 6.49 -1.90
CA LEU A 75 -15.37 7.96 -1.87
C LEU A 75 -15.37 8.59 -3.26
N THR A 76 -15.03 7.82 -4.31
CA THR A 76 -15.05 8.33 -5.69
C THR A 76 -16.41 8.04 -6.33
N LYS A 77 -17.05 9.12 -6.80
CA LYS A 77 -18.40 9.05 -7.38
C LYS A 77 -18.48 8.07 -8.55
N GLY A 78 -19.33 7.06 -8.40
CA GLY A 78 -19.59 6.05 -9.44
C GLY A 78 -18.71 4.80 -9.36
N GLU A 79 -17.53 4.85 -8.71
CA GLU A 79 -16.60 3.71 -8.62
C GLU A 79 -17.08 2.62 -7.65
N TRP A 80 -17.92 2.94 -6.67
CA TRP A 80 -18.52 1.97 -5.76
C TRP A 80 -19.28 0.83 -6.48
N ARG A 81 -19.76 1.07 -7.70
CA ARG A 81 -20.43 0.05 -8.52
C ARG A 81 -19.53 -1.14 -8.84
N ARG A 82 -18.22 -0.97 -8.82
CA ARG A 82 -17.26 -2.07 -9.00
C ARG A 82 -17.34 -3.09 -7.87
N LEU A 83 -17.74 -2.68 -6.67
CA LEU A 83 -17.96 -3.59 -5.54
C LEU A 83 -19.15 -4.55 -5.78
N LEU A 84 -20.02 -4.25 -6.74
CA LEU A 84 -21.11 -5.14 -7.15
C LEU A 84 -20.65 -6.23 -8.13
N THR A 85 -19.42 -6.15 -8.63
CA THR A 85 -18.81 -7.18 -9.50
C THR A 85 -17.96 -8.13 -8.67
N SER A 86 -17.69 -9.34 -9.19
CA SER A 86 -16.87 -10.36 -8.52
C SER A 86 -15.38 -9.99 -8.44
N GLY A 87 -14.91 -9.11 -9.33
CA GLY A 87 -13.49 -8.82 -9.50
C GLY A 87 -12.78 -8.38 -8.22
N PRO A 88 -13.20 -7.27 -7.55
CA PRO A 88 -12.56 -6.80 -6.32
C PRO A 88 -12.56 -7.85 -5.21
N TRP A 89 -13.61 -8.66 -5.10
CA TRP A 89 -13.73 -9.74 -4.11
C TRP A 89 -12.77 -10.89 -4.39
N ILE A 90 -12.57 -11.26 -5.66
CA ILE A 90 -11.56 -12.24 -6.06
C ILE A 90 -10.17 -11.75 -5.66
N ALA A 91 -9.84 -10.48 -5.96
CA ALA A 91 -8.57 -9.90 -5.57
C ALA A 91 -8.39 -9.89 -4.04
N ALA A 92 -9.43 -9.52 -3.30
CA ALA A 92 -9.40 -9.50 -1.84
C ALA A 92 -9.20 -10.91 -1.25
N LEU A 93 -9.95 -11.91 -1.72
CA LEU A 93 -9.83 -13.28 -1.24
C LEU A 93 -8.44 -13.88 -1.50
N ILE A 94 -7.91 -13.71 -2.71
CA ILE A 94 -6.56 -14.18 -3.04
C ILE A 94 -5.52 -13.42 -2.20
N GLY A 95 -5.66 -12.10 -2.06
CA GLY A 95 -4.75 -11.27 -1.26
C GLY A 95 -4.69 -11.71 0.20
N LEU A 96 -5.84 -12.03 0.81
CA LEU A 96 -5.93 -12.51 2.18
C LEU A 96 -5.18 -13.82 2.43
N LEU A 97 -5.01 -14.68 1.42
CA LEU A 97 -4.20 -15.89 1.54
C LEU A 97 -2.74 -15.59 1.91
N GLY A 98 -2.24 -14.40 1.56
CA GLY A 98 -0.90 -13.95 1.94
C GLY A 98 -0.71 -13.75 3.44
N LEU A 99 -1.78 -13.60 4.23
CA LEU A 99 -1.71 -13.53 5.68
C LEU A 99 -1.61 -14.90 6.34
N THR A 100 -1.84 -15.99 5.61
CA THR A 100 -1.84 -17.36 6.16
C THR A 100 -0.57 -17.68 6.97
N PRO A 101 0.66 -17.41 6.48
CA PRO A 101 1.88 -17.70 7.25
C PRO A 101 1.92 -16.94 8.58
N VAL A 102 1.53 -15.67 8.57
CA VAL A 102 1.53 -14.82 9.77
C VAL A 102 0.47 -15.28 10.77
N ILE A 103 -0.72 -15.62 10.31
CA ILE A 103 -1.80 -16.13 11.16
C ILE A 103 -1.40 -17.45 11.79
N LEU A 104 -0.90 -18.41 11.00
CA LEU A 104 -0.48 -19.73 11.51
C LEU A 104 0.63 -19.59 12.56
N TRP A 105 1.61 -18.74 12.29
CA TRP A 105 2.68 -18.49 13.24
C TRP A 105 2.15 -17.87 14.55
N ASN A 106 1.26 -16.88 14.47
CA ASN A 106 0.68 -16.24 15.66
C ASN A 106 -0.15 -17.21 16.50
N ILE A 107 -0.93 -18.10 15.87
CA ILE A 107 -1.69 -19.14 16.56
C ILE A 107 -0.75 -20.05 17.36
N GLN A 108 0.42 -20.39 16.81
CA GLN A 108 1.41 -21.25 17.45
C GLN A 108 2.27 -20.54 18.51
N ASN A 109 2.27 -19.19 18.53
CA ASN A 109 3.12 -18.38 19.40
C ASN A 109 2.32 -17.36 20.24
N ASP A 110 1.13 -17.74 20.71
CA ASP A 110 0.29 -16.96 21.63
C ASP A 110 0.08 -15.50 21.20
N TRP A 111 -0.05 -15.26 19.89
CA TRP A 111 -0.25 -13.94 19.30
C TRP A 111 0.86 -12.92 19.63
N ALA A 112 2.07 -13.41 19.88
CA ALA A 112 3.22 -12.59 20.28
C ALA A 112 3.51 -11.42 19.32
N SER A 113 3.35 -11.62 18.00
CA SER A 113 3.55 -10.56 17.00
C SER A 113 2.52 -9.43 17.16
N LEU A 114 1.26 -9.78 17.39
CA LEU A 114 0.19 -8.80 17.58
C LEU A 114 0.38 -8.04 18.90
N ALA A 115 0.70 -8.74 19.99
CA ALA A 115 0.96 -8.15 21.30
C ALA A 115 2.15 -7.15 21.23
N PHE A 116 3.22 -7.48 20.49
CA PHE A 116 4.35 -6.59 20.29
C PHE A 116 3.98 -5.29 19.58
N HIS A 117 3.11 -5.38 18.56
CA HIS A 117 2.69 -4.19 17.80
C HIS A 117 1.70 -3.33 18.57
N THR A 118 0.71 -3.94 19.23
CA THR A 118 -0.27 -3.20 20.03
C THR A 118 0.35 -2.54 21.27
N GLY A 119 1.36 -3.16 21.86
CA GLY A 119 2.10 -2.57 22.98
C GLY A 119 2.94 -1.32 22.61
N ARG A 120 3.20 -1.11 21.33
CA ARG A 120 3.92 0.10 20.83
C ARG A 120 3.00 1.27 20.51
N VAL A 121 1.71 1.03 20.33
CA VAL A 121 0.74 2.07 20.09
C VAL A 121 0.39 2.70 21.43
N GLY A 122 1.11 3.76 21.79
CA GLY A 122 0.80 4.56 22.98
C GLY A 122 -0.57 5.24 22.84
N PRO A 123 -1.31 5.44 23.95
CA PRO A 123 -2.68 5.92 23.92
C PRO A 123 -2.84 7.42 23.57
N SER A 124 -1.77 8.16 23.29
CA SER A 124 -1.83 9.60 23.08
C SER A 124 -1.26 10.02 21.72
N PHE A 125 -2.13 10.58 20.87
CA PHE A 125 -1.69 11.36 19.70
C PHE A 125 -0.93 12.60 20.20
N GLN A 126 0.37 12.68 19.88
CA GLN A 126 1.19 13.85 20.17
C GLN A 126 1.47 14.60 18.86
N PRO A 127 0.99 15.85 18.71
CA PRO A 127 1.23 16.64 17.50
C PRO A 127 2.72 16.80 17.16
N ALA A 128 3.58 16.85 18.19
CA ALA A 128 5.04 16.91 18.01
C ALA A 128 5.59 15.67 17.29
N ASN A 129 5.09 14.48 17.60
CA ASN A 129 5.52 13.24 16.95
C ASN A 129 5.11 13.23 15.48
N PHE A 130 3.93 13.75 15.16
CA PHE A 130 3.47 13.91 13.77
C PHE A 130 4.35 14.87 12.98
N ALA A 131 4.70 16.02 13.55
CA ALA A 131 5.63 16.96 12.94
C ALA A 131 7.02 16.36 12.73
N GLN A 132 7.55 15.62 13.72
CA GLN A 132 8.82 14.91 13.61
C GLN A 132 8.79 13.84 12.53
N MET A 133 7.67 13.11 12.39
CA MET A 133 7.47 12.11 11.32
C MET A 133 7.53 12.78 9.94
N LEU A 134 6.83 13.89 9.73
CA LEU A 134 6.85 14.61 8.46
C LEU A 134 8.24 15.17 8.12
N LEU A 135 8.92 15.77 9.10
CA LEU A 135 10.29 16.26 8.94
C LEU A 135 11.25 15.10 8.64
N GLY A 136 11.10 13.97 9.34
CA GLY A 136 11.87 12.77 9.10
C GLY A 136 11.69 12.26 7.67
N GLN A 137 10.46 12.18 7.19
CA GLN A 137 10.17 11.77 5.80
C GLN A 137 10.77 12.74 4.78
N ALA A 138 10.68 14.05 5.00
CA ALA A 138 11.27 15.06 4.12
C ALA A 138 12.79 14.94 4.02
N ILE A 139 13.47 14.62 5.13
CA ILE A 139 14.92 14.42 5.18
C ILE A 139 15.30 13.08 4.52
N TYR A 140 14.60 11.98 4.85
CA TYR A 140 14.91 10.64 4.34
C TYR A 140 14.65 10.49 2.84
N LEU A 141 13.59 11.12 2.31
CA LEU A 141 13.22 11.01 0.89
C LEU A 141 14.06 11.92 -0.02
N VAL A 142 15.03 12.64 0.51
CA VAL A 142 15.69 13.77 -0.19
C VAL A 142 14.64 14.88 -0.48
N PRO A 143 14.84 16.13 -0.10
CA PRO A 143 13.83 17.20 -0.20
C PRO A 143 13.20 17.31 -1.60
N ALA A 144 13.98 17.08 -2.65
CA ALA A 144 13.48 17.09 -4.03
C ALA A 144 12.42 16.01 -4.29
N THR A 145 12.67 14.76 -3.85
CA THR A 145 11.72 13.64 -4.04
C THR A 145 10.44 13.86 -3.24
N PHE A 146 10.56 14.41 -2.03
CA PHE A 146 9.41 14.79 -1.21
C PHE A 146 8.55 15.86 -1.88
N VAL A 147 9.17 16.92 -2.41
CA VAL A 147 8.46 18.00 -3.13
C VAL A 147 7.79 17.43 -4.39
N PHE A 148 8.51 16.67 -5.22
CA PHE A 148 7.92 16.08 -6.43
C PHE A 148 6.76 15.12 -6.10
N GLY A 149 6.89 14.31 -5.04
CA GLY A 149 5.82 13.43 -4.57
C GLY A 149 4.59 14.22 -4.12
N THR A 150 4.77 15.28 -3.35
CA THR A 150 3.68 16.16 -2.88
C THR A 150 2.99 16.86 -4.06
N VAL A 151 3.75 17.36 -5.03
CA VAL A 151 3.20 17.98 -6.25
C VAL A 151 2.42 16.97 -7.07
N ALA A 152 2.94 15.74 -7.24
CA ALA A 152 2.25 14.67 -7.94
C ALA A 152 0.93 14.29 -7.27
N LEU A 153 0.91 14.15 -5.95
CA LEU A 153 -0.31 13.91 -5.16
C LEU A 153 -1.32 15.04 -5.33
N TRP A 154 -0.87 16.29 -5.27
CA TRP A 154 -1.75 17.44 -5.48
C TRP A 154 -2.32 17.47 -6.90
N GLN A 155 -1.53 17.19 -7.93
CA GLN A 155 -2.02 17.07 -9.31
C GLN A 155 -3.07 15.97 -9.46
N ALA A 156 -2.94 14.87 -8.72
CA ALA A 156 -3.89 13.76 -8.76
C ALA A 156 -5.27 14.12 -8.17
N THR A 157 -5.37 15.18 -7.35
CA THR A 157 -6.65 15.67 -6.82
C THR A 157 -7.40 16.56 -7.81
N ARG A 158 -6.76 16.99 -8.90
CA ARG A 158 -7.40 17.84 -9.91
C ARG A 158 -8.48 17.10 -10.68
N ARG A 159 -9.48 17.83 -11.16
CA ARG A 159 -10.64 17.26 -11.87
C ARG A 159 -10.29 16.59 -13.20
N ASP A 160 -9.20 17.03 -13.83
CA ASP A 160 -8.66 16.53 -15.11
C ASP A 160 -7.70 15.33 -14.95
N ALA A 161 -7.40 14.93 -13.71
CA ALA A 161 -6.53 13.78 -13.44
C ALA A 161 -7.13 12.49 -14.01
N THR A 162 -6.26 11.67 -14.64
CA THR A 162 -6.68 10.37 -15.16
C THR A 162 -7.08 9.40 -14.04
N LEU A 163 -7.86 8.37 -14.38
CA LEU A 163 -8.22 7.29 -13.46
C LEU A 163 -6.97 6.71 -12.78
N THR A 164 -5.95 6.40 -13.60
CA THR A 164 -4.68 5.86 -13.13
C THR A 164 -3.99 6.76 -12.11
N THR A 165 -3.91 8.06 -12.41
CA THR A 165 -3.27 9.04 -11.51
C THR A 165 -3.99 9.13 -10.17
N ARG A 166 -5.32 9.16 -10.19
CA ARG A 166 -6.14 9.19 -8.97
C ARG A 166 -5.96 7.92 -8.14
N LEU A 167 -6.05 6.75 -8.78
CA LEU A 167 -5.91 5.46 -8.10
C LEU A 167 -4.54 5.33 -7.44
N LEU A 168 -3.46 5.68 -8.17
CA LEU A 168 -2.10 5.66 -7.62
C LEU A 168 -1.92 6.63 -6.45
N ALA A 169 -2.55 7.82 -6.51
CA ALA A 169 -2.52 8.76 -5.39
C ALA A 169 -3.21 8.20 -4.14
N TRP A 170 -4.36 7.56 -4.27
CA TRP A 170 -5.06 6.92 -3.15
C TRP A 170 -4.23 5.79 -2.53
N ILE A 171 -3.58 4.97 -3.37
CA ILE A 171 -2.70 3.90 -2.92
C ILE A 171 -1.47 4.47 -2.18
N ALA A 172 -0.93 5.59 -2.66
CA ALA A 172 0.25 6.22 -2.05
C ALA A 172 -0.06 6.91 -0.70
N ILE A 173 -1.28 7.46 -0.53
CA ILE A 173 -1.70 8.14 0.71
C ILE A 173 -2.02 7.14 1.83
N GLY A 174 -2.54 5.95 1.50
CA GLY A 174 -2.99 4.99 2.50
C GLY A 174 -1.92 4.52 3.51
N PRO A 175 -0.64 4.34 3.13
CA PRO A 175 0.44 3.98 4.04
C PRO A 175 1.01 5.14 4.88
N ILE A 176 0.63 6.38 4.58
CA ILE A 176 1.05 7.59 5.30
C ILE A 176 0.12 7.86 6.48
#